data_d998ac18d6c7aa2890386e0b3ec9030a
#
_entry.id   d998ac18d6c7aa2890386e0b3ec9030a
#
_cell.length_a   1.000
_cell.length_b   1.000
_cell.length_c   1.000
_cell.angle_alpha   90.00
_cell.angle_beta   90.00
_cell.angle_gamma   90.00
#
_symmetry.space_group_name_H-M   'P 1'
#
loop_
_entity.id
_entity.type
_entity.pdbx_description
1 polymer ?
#
loop_
_entity_poly.entity_id
_entity_poly.type
_entity_poly.pdbx_seq_one_letter_code
_entity_poly.pdbx_strand_id
1 'polypeptide(L)'
;MIYLVTGGAGFLGTALSNRLAKQGHRVRVLDDCSAGNPVYLLPEIEFVQGDINEKTLLWKLLQDVDCVFHLAAKVSVPESALFPSSYNLVNVSGTVTLMEAIRDTKVRRIVMASSGAIYGRQEQTPYLETFEVHPESPYAVSKLSAEHYVRAISAQAGVEAVCLRIFNAYGPGQRAPHSNPPIIANFLKHALTNGTIIIHGDGTQTRDYVYVDDVINALVTSSTATGVDQQVINIGSGVETSVLELVRLVRQVTGKKPEEVFNPLKSGGSDRMCAGIAKAQEKINYIPLVPLETGLRLTIERDPQYKKEIEPKVLA
;
A
#
# COMPACT_ATOMS: atom_id res chain seq x y z
N MET A 1 -19.29 -1.37 -13.61
CA MET A 1 -18.87 -2.56 -12.84
C MET A 1 -19.19 -2.35 -11.37
N ILE A 2 -19.35 -3.46 -10.65
CA ILE A 2 -19.50 -3.46 -9.19
C ILE A 2 -18.20 -4.00 -8.58
N TYR A 3 -17.59 -3.22 -7.71
CA TYR A 3 -16.33 -3.57 -7.04
C TYR A 3 -16.55 -3.78 -5.54
N LEU A 4 -15.87 -4.77 -4.97
CA LEU A 4 -15.66 -4.87 -3.53
C LEU A 4 -14.21 -4.50 -3.21
N VAL A 5 -14.01 -3.55 -2.29
CA VAL A 5 -12.68 -3.15 -1.79
C VAL A 5 -12.58 -3.53 -0.32
N THR A 6 -11.81 -4.57 0.02
CA THR A 6 -11.51 -4.90 1.41
C THR A 6 -10.36 -4.05 1.91
N GLY A 7 -10.41 -3.56 3.15
CA GLY A 7 -9.47 -2.54 3.64
C GLY A 7 -9.70 -1.18 2.97
N GLY A 8 -10.95 -0.93 2.52
CA GLY A 8 -11.29 0.22 1.68
C GLY A 8 -11.34 1.55 2.41
N ALA A 9 -11.34 1.59 3.75
CA ALA A 9 -11.23 2.80 4.55
C ALA A 9 -9.78 3.13 4.97
N GLY A 10 -8.81 2.27 4.59
CA GLY A 10 -7.38 2.49 4.78
C GLY A 10 -6.79 3.48 3.76
N PHE A 11 -5.46 3.68 3.80
CA PHE A 11 -4.73 4.63 2.94
C PHE A 11 -4.97 4.37 1.43
N LEU A 12 -4.53 3.23 0.92
CA LEU A 12 -4.74 2.87 -0.49
C LEU A 12 -6.22 2.61 -0.81
N GLY A 13 -6.93 2.01 0.14
CA GLY A 13 -8.34 1.65 -0.03
C GLY A 13 -9.24 2.86 -0.24
N THR A 14 -9.08 3.91 0.56
CA THR A 14 -9.84 5.17 0.40
C THR A 14 -9.56 5.84 -0.95
N ALA A 15 -8.28 5.92 -1.34
CA ALA A 15 -7.89 6.53 -2.60
C ALA A 15 -8.48 5.74 -3.79
N LEU A 16 -8.41 4.40 -3.74
CA LEU A 16 -8.97 3.52 -4.77
C LEU A 16 -10.50 3.61 -4.83
N SER A 17 -11.17 3.46 -3.70
CA SER A 17 -12.64 3.48 -3.63
C SER A 17 -13.21 4.78 -4.17
N ASN A 18 -12.64 5.91 -3.76
CA ASN A 18 -13.03 7.23 -4.24
C ASN A 18 -12.74 7.42 -5.75
N ARG A 19 -11.63 6.88 -6.26
CA ARG A 19 -11.31 6.92 -7.70
C ARG A 19 -12.33 6.12 -8.50
N LEU A 20 -12.69 4.92 -8.07
CA LEU A 20 -13.66 4.07 -8.76
C LEU A 20 -15.07 4.68 -8.74
N ALA A 21 -15.51 5.25 -7.61
CA ALA A 21 -16.78 5.94 -7.49
C ALA A 21 -16.85 7.15 -8.44
N LYS A 22 -15.81 8.00 -8.47
CA LYS A 22 -15.69 9.13 -9.41
C LYS A 22 -15.72 8.72 -10.89
N GLN A 23 -15.33 7.48 -11.20
CA GLN A 23 -15.42 6.91 -12.55
C GLN A 23 -16.82 6.33 -12.86
N GLY A 24 -17.79 6.49 -11.96
CA GLY A 24 -19.17 6.01 -12.13
C GLY A 24 -19.37 4.53 -11.83
N HIS A 25 -18.44 3.91 -11.13
CA HIS A 25 -18.56 2.52 -10.70
C HIS A 25 -19.29 2.41 -9.37
N ARG A 26 -20.02 1.31 -9.18
CA ARG A 26 -20.59 0.97 -7.88
C ARG A 26 -19.53 0.33 -7.00
N VAL A 27 -19.29 0.91 -5.82
CA VAL A 27 -18.21 0.47 -4.92
C VAL A 27 -18.78 0.08 -3.57
N ARG A 28 -18.47 -1.15 -3.14
CA ARG A 28 -18.66 -1.61 -1.76
C ARG A 28 -17.32 -1.64 -1.06
N VAL A 29 -17.29 -1.21 0.19
CA VAL A 29 -16.10 -1.21 1.05
C VAL A 29 -16.37 -2.05 2.28
N LEU A 30 -15.47 -2.98 2.57
CA LEU A 30 -15.38 -3.70 3.83
C LEU A 30 -14.11 -3.27 4.57
N ASP A 31 -14.25 -2.80 5.83
CA ASP A 31 -13.13 -2.41 6.67
C ASP A 31 -13.51 -2.57 8.16
N ASP A 32 -12.62 -3.04 9.00
CA ASP A 32 -12.85 -3.17 10.45
C ASP A 32 -12.61 -1.85 11.21
N CYS A 33 -12.11 -0.83 10.53
CA CYS A 33 -11.73 0.48 11.06
C CYS A 33 -10.59 0.43 12.11
N SER A 34 -9.82 -0.66 12.17
CA SER A 34 -8.67 -0.76 13.08
C SER A 34 -7.56 0.24 12.73
N ALA A 35 -7.42 0.58 11.44
CA ALA A 35 -6.50 1.60 10.94
C ALA A 35 -7.17 2.58 9.97
N GLY A 36 -8.28 2.20 9.35
CA GLY A 36 -9.06 2.99 8.41
C GLY A 36 -9.95 4.05 9.07
N ASN A 37 -10.48 4.96 8.23
CA ASN A 37 -11.50 5.92 8.66
C ASN A 37 -12.49 6.18 7.52
N PRO A 38 -13.73 5.69 7.64
CA PRO A 38 -14.72 5.79 6.57
C PRO A 38 -15.18 7.23 6.28
N VAL A 39 -14.88 8.19 7.15
CA VAL A 39 -15.24 9.61 6.92
C VAL A 39 -14.60 10.19 5.65
N TYR A 40 -13.54 9.58 5.14
CA TYR A 40 -12.87 10.00 3.91
C TYR A 40 -13.42 9.34 2.63
N LEU A 41 -14.36 8.40 2.78
CA LEU A 41 -15.07 7.81 1.64
C LEU A 41 -16.13 8.77 1.11
N LEU A 42 -16.33 8.76 -0.21
CA LEU A 42 -17.42 9.53 -0.83
C LEU A 42 -18.78 8.96 -0.40
N PRO A 43 -19.83 9.82 -0.29
CA PRO A 43 -21.14 9.40 0.24
C PRO A 43 -21.85 8.31 -0.58
N GLU A 44 -21.56 8.19 -1.87
CA GLU A 44 -22.12 7.18 -2.76
C GLU A 44 -21.51 5.79 -2.60
N ILE A 45 -20.45 5.65 -1.80
CA ILE A 45 -19.79 4.36 -1.54
C ILE A 45 -20.53 3.60 -0.46
N GLU A 46 -20.91 2.37 -0.76
CA GLU A 46 -21.53 1.46 0.21
C GLU A 46 -20.47 0.97 1.21
N PHE A 47 -20.44 1.57 2.39
CA PHE A 47 -19.49 1.18 3.44
C PHE A 47 -20.12 0.20 4.42
N VAL A 48 -19.40 -0.90 4.70
CA VAL A 48 -19.77 -1.88 5.70
C VAL A 48 -18.58 -2.08 6.66
N GLN A 49 -18.81 -1.82 7.95
CA GLN A 49 -17.83 -2.14 8.98
C GLN A 49 -17.93 -3.62 9.34
N GLY A 50 -16.80 -4.34 9.24
CA GLY A 50 -16.76 -5.77 9.56
C GLY A 50 -15.38 -6.39 9.41
N ASP A 51 -15.21 -7.59 9.97
CA ASP A 51 -13.95 -8.34 9.92
C ASP A 51 -13.86 -9.17 8.62
N ILE A 52 -12.70 -9.17 8.00
CA ILE A 52 -12.38 -10.00 6.81
C ILE A 52 -12.50 -11.50 7.09
N ASN A 53 -12.51 -11.93 8.34
CA ASN A 53 -12.71 -13.33 8.75
C ASN A 53 -14.18 -13.74 8.83
N GLU A 54 -15.15 -12.82 8.64
CA GLU A 54 -16.58 -13.11 8.68
C GLU A 54 -17.09 -13.63 7.33
N LYS A 55 -16.99 -14.94 7.09
CA LYS A 55 -17.36 -15.59 5.82
C LYS A 55 -18.79 -15.26 5.36
N THR A 56 -19.76 -15.25 6.28
CA THR A 56 -21.16 -14.94 5.95
C THR A 56 -21.34 -13.51 5.49
N LEU A 57 -20.63 -12.55 6.10
CA LEU A 57 -20.63 -11.15 5.70
C LEU A 57 -19.99 -11.00 4.31
N LEU A 58 -18.84 -11.61 4.09
CA LEU A 58 -18.15 -11.61 2.80
C LEU A 58 -19.04 -12.16 1.69
N TRP A 59 -19.70 -13.30 1.93
CA TRP A 59 -20.60 -13.89 0.94
C TRP A 59 -21.73 -12.94 0.54
N LYS A 60 -22.33 -12.22 1.51
CA LYS A 60 -23.36 -11.20 1.21
C LYS A 60 -22.82 -10.04 0.39
N LEU A 61 -21.62 -9.54 0.73
CA LEU A 61 -20.99 -8.40 0.06
C LEU A 61 -20.52 -8.74 -1.36
N LEU A 62 -20.22 -10.01 -1.63
CA LEU A 62 -19.74 -10.49 -2.93
C LEU A 62 -20.86 -10.71 -3.96
N GLN A 63 -22.14 -10.62 -3.55
CA GLN A 63 -23.25 -10.79 -4.50
C GLN A 63 -23.21 -9.70 -5.58
N ASP A 64 -23.25 -10.12 -6.85
CA ASP A 64 -23.17 -9.29 -8.06
C ASP A 64 -21.87 -8.48 -8.23
N VAL A 65 -20.82 -8.78 -7.44
CA VAL A 65 -19.50 -8.16 -7.59
C VAL A 65 -18.79 -8.72 -8.82
N ASP A 66 -18.26 -7.84 -9.66
CA ASP A 66 -17.48 -8.18 -10.84
C ASP A 66 -16.01 -8.45 -10.50
N CYS A 67 -15.43 -7.61 -9.64
CA CYS A 67 -14.01 -7.68 -9.28
C CYS A 67 -13.80 -7.27 -7.81
N VAL A 68 -12.87 -7.96 -7.15
CA VAL A 68 -12.46 -7.68 -5.77
C VAL A 68 -11.08 -7.05 -5.75
N PHE A 69 -10.93 -5.92 -5.04
CA PHE A 69 -9.63 -5.39 -4.64
C PHE A 69 -9.36 -5.79 -3.19
N HIS A 70 -8.38 -6.65 -2.99
CA HIS A 70 -8.04 -7.13 -1.65
C HIS A 70 -6.86 -6.35 -1.08
N LEU A 71 -7.19 -5.32 -0.27
CA LEU A 71 -6.23 -4.42 0.38
C LEU A 71 -6.22 -4.58 1.90
N ALA A 72 -7.19 -5.30 2.48
CA ALA A 72 -7.25 -5.54 3.93
C ALA A 72 -5.97 -6.27 4.39
N ALA A 73 -5.20 -5.63 5.25
CA ALA A 73 -3.97 -6.19 5.82
C ALA A 73 -3.48 -5.37 7.01
N LYS A 74 -2.80 -6.01 7.94
CA LYS A 74 -1.85 -5.37 8.86
C LYS A 74 -0.52 -5.18 8.13
N VAL A 75 0.10 -3.99 8.22
CA VAL A 75 1.22 -3.60 7.33
C VAL A 75 2.53 -3.20 8.02
N SER A 76 2.54 -3.07 9.36
CA SER A 76 3.74 -2.65 10.09
C SER A 76 4.73 -3.81 10.27
N VAL A 77 5.90 -3.72 9.66
CA VAL A 77 6.97 -4.72 9.78
C VAL A 77 7.43 -4.88 11.24
N PRO A 78 7.76 -3.82 12.00
CA PRO A 78 8.17 -3.97 13.41
C PRO A 78 7.06 -4.54 14.31
N GLU A 79 5.80 -4.11 14.13
CA GLU A 79 4.69 -4.64 14.89
C GLU A 79 4.45 -6.13 14.62
N SER A 80 4.71 -6.59 13.39
CA SER A 80 4.56 -8.00 13.03
C SER A 80 5.49 -8.93 13.82
N ALA A 81 6.67 -8.45 14.20
CA ALA A 81 7.60 -9.20 15.04
C ALA A 81 7.10 -9.35 16.49
N LEU A 82 6.35 -8.35 16.96
CA LEU A 82 5.77 -8.38 18.32
C LEU A 82 4.47 -9.19 18.37
N PHE A 83 3.65 -9.13 17.32
CA PHE A 83 2.31 -9.74 17.28
C PHE A 83 2.10 -10.60 16.02
N PRO A 84 2.93 -11.62 15.75
CA PRO A 84 2.87 -12.40 14.51
C PRO A 84 1.54 -13.11 14.29
N SER A 85 0.91 -13.59 15.36
CA SER A 85 -0.41 -14.26 15.29
C SER A 85 -1.50 -13.34 14.72
N SER A 86 -1.51 -12.06 15.10
CA SER A 86 -2.49 -11.10 14.59
C SER A 86 -2.28 -10.79 13.11
N TYR A 87 -1.03 -10.79 12.62
CA TYR A 87 -0.71 -10.66 11.21
C TYR A 87 -1.14 -11.89 10.42
N ASN A 88 -0.92 -13.09 10.96
CA ASN A 88 -1.41 -14.31 10.33
C ASN A 88 -2.94 -14.35 10.25
N LEU A 89 -3.63 -13.95 11.33
CA LEU A 89 -5.09 -13.94 11.38
C LEU A 89 -5.68 -13.01 10.31
N VAL A 90 -5.20 -11.78 10.20
CA VAL A 90 -5.73 -10.81 9.24
C VAL A 90 -5.25 -11.11 7.82
N ASN A 91 -3.92 -11.22 7.63
CA ASN A 91 -3.34 -11.26 6.29
C ASN A 91 -3.47 -12.63 5.62
N VAL A 92 -3.43 -13.73 6.38
CA VAL A 92 -3.49 -15.08 5.83
C VAL A 92 -4.90 -15.66 5.98
N SER A 93 -5.39 -15.81 7.21
CA SER A 93 -6.72 -16.41 7.44
C SER A 93 -7.82 -15.59 6.79
N GLY A 94 -7.79 -14.24 6.93
CA GLY A 94 -8.74 -13.34 6.26
C GLY A 94 -8.71 -13.47 4.74
N THR A 95 -7.51 -13.60 4.13
CA THR A 95 -7.38 -13.87 2.70
C THR A 95 -8.01 -15.20 2.30
N VAL A 96 -7.74 -16.26 3.06
CA VAL A 96 -8.32 -17.59 2.80
C VAL A 96 -9.84 -17.55 2.92
N THR A 97 -10.38 -16.91 3.96
CA THR A 97 -11.83 -16.73 4.15
C THR A 97 -12.48 -15.98 3.00
N LEU A 98 -11.83 -14.90 2.52
CA LEU A 98 -12.29 -14.17 1.33
C LEU A 98 -12.31 -15.07 0.10
N MET A 99 -11.25 -15.82 -0.15
CA MET A 99 -11.15 -16.71 -1.31
C MET A 99 -12.15 -17.88 -1.25
N GLU A 100 -12.45 -18.39 -0.07
CA GLU A 100 -13.52 -19.37 0.13
C GLU A 100 -14.90 -18.79 -0.16
N ALA A 101 -15.16 -17.52 0.23
CA ALA A 101 -16.42 -16.88 -0.07
C ALA A 101 -16.58 -16.55 -1.56
N ILE A 102 -15.49 -16.24 -2.26
CA ILE A 102 -15.48 -15.93 -3.71
C ILE A 102 -15.89 -17.14 -4.54
N ARG A 103 -15.51 -18.36 -4.17
CA ARG A 103 -15.80 -19.60 -4.95
C ARG A 103 -17.27 -19.78 -5.29
N ASP A 104 -18.15 -19.35 -4.39
CA ASP A 104 -19.59 -19.54 -4.53
C ASP A 104 -20.30 -18.29 -5.10
N THR A 105 -19.57 -17.43 -5.81
CA THR A 105 -20.07 -16.16 -6.34
C THR A 105 -19.76 -16.00 -7.84
N LYS A 106 -20.17 -14.85 -8.43
CA LYS A 106 -19.91 -14.52 -9.84
C LYS A 106 -18.68 -13.61 -10.02
N VAL A 107 -17.84 -13.46 -9.00
CA VAL A 107 -16.61 -12.67 -9.09
C VAL A 107 -15.72 -13.25 -10.18
N ARG A 108 -15.33 -12.39 -11.12
CA ARG A 108 -14.48 -12.80 -12.25
C ARG A 108 -12.99 -12.59 -11.97
N ARG A 109 -12.65 -11.63 -11.13
CA ARG A 109 -11.25 -11.27 -10.88
C ARG A 109 -11.01 -10.79 -9.45
N ILE A 110 -9.85 -11.14 -8.91
CA ILE A 110 -9.30 -10.54 -7.71
C ILE A 110 -7.98 -9.85 -8.04
N VAL A 111 -7.82 -8.59 -7.57
CA VAL A 111 -6.56 -7.84 -7.59
C VAL A 111 -6.11 -7.68 -6.14
N MET A 112 -4.99 -8.30 -5.79
CA MET A 112 -4.46 -8.30 -4.44
C MET A 112 -3.27 -7.37 -4.30
N ALA A 113 -3.26 -6.53 -3.26
CA ALA A 113 -2.05 -5.81 -2.85
C ALA A 113 -1.12 -6.76 -2.08
N SER A 114 -0.07 -7.23 -2.74
CA SER A 114 1.11 -7.87 -2.13
C SER A 114 2.15 -6.79 -1.74
N SER A 115 3.38 -7.17 -1.48
CA SER A 115 4.41 -6.24 -1.00
C SER A 115 5.79 -6.56 -1.55
N GLY A 116 6.58 -5.52 -1.85
CA GLY A 116 8.01 -5.68 -2.15
C GLY A 116 8.82 -6.25 -0.97
N ALA A 117 8.31 -6.18 0.26
CA ALA A 117 8.97 -6.74 1.44
C ALA A 117 9.18 -8.27 1.38
N ILE A 118 8.40 -8.98 0.55
CA ILE A 118 8.54 -10.44 0.40
C ILE A 118 9.86 -10.87 -0.22
N TYR A 119 10.51 -9.98 -0.97
CA TYR A 119 11.81 -10.30 -1.57
C TYR A 119 12.92 -10.47 -0.53
N GLY A 120 12.79 -9.84 0.65
CA GLY A 120 13.87 -9.76 1.61
C GLY A 120 15.09 -9.03 1.03
N ARG A 121 16.29 -9.44 1.46
CA ARG A 121 17.54 -8.90 0.92
C ARG A 121 17.87 -9.58 -0.39
N GLN A 122 18.22 -8.77 -1.39
CA GLN A 122 18.67 -9.22 -2.68
C GLN A 122 20.05 -8.59 -2.97
N GLU A 123 20.90 -9.31 -3.68
CA GLU A 123 22.24 -8.82 -4.06
C GLU A 123 22.18 -7.78 -5.19
N GLN A 124 21.13 -7.87 -6.01
CA GLN A 124 20.98 -7.04 -7.21
C GLN A 124 19.73 -6.17 -7.15
N THR A 125 19.79 -5.00 -7.75
CA THR A 125 18.67 -4.12 -8.03
C THR A 125 18.66 -3.74 -9.51
N PRO A 126 17.49 -3.44 -10.11
CA PRO A 126 16.14 -3.49 -9.52
C PRO A 126 15.67 -4.92 -9.25
N TYR A 127 14.74 -5.10 -8.27
CA TYR A 127 14.14 -6.38 -7.95
C TYR A 127 13.17 -6.81 -9.03
N LEU A 128 13.38 -7.99 -9.59
CA LEU A 128 12.54 -8.57 -10.64
C LEU A 128 11.58 -9.61 -10.06
N GLU A 129 10.43 -9.81 -10.69
CA GLU A 129 9.44 -10.80 -10.25
C GLU A 129 9.95 -12.26 -10.36
N THR A 130 11.03 -12.45 -11.10
CA THR A 130 11.75 -13.74 -11.23
C THR A 130 12.72 -14.02 -10.11
N PHE A 131 13.00 -13.03 -9.25
CA PHE A 131 13.91 -13.23 -8.12
C PHE A 131 13.29 -14.15 -7.09
N GLU A 132 14.15 -14.97 -6.48
CA GLU A 132 13.75 -15.80 -5.35
C GLU A 132 13.32 -14.91 -4.17
N VAL A 133 12.25 -15.29 -3.49
CA VAL A 133 11.68 -14.52 -2.39
C VAL A 133 12.17 -15.07 -1.06
N HIS A 134 12.74 -14.18 -0.22
CA HIS A 134 13.30 -14.50 1.09
C HIS A 134 12.67 -13.61 2.17
N PRO A 135 11.40 -13.85 2.59
CA PRO A 135 10.72 -12.97 3.53
C PRO A 135 11.42 -12.99 4.90
N GLU A 136 11.90 -11.83 5.36
CA GLU A 136 12.68 -11.66 6.58
C GLU A 136 11.86 -11.18 7.78
N SER A 137 10.52 -11.04 7.65
CA SER A 137 9.65 -10.61 8.73
C SER A 137 8.32 -11.37 8.71
N PRO A 138 7.63 -11.50 9.87
CA PRO A 138 6.29 -12.10 9.91
C PRO A 138 5.29 -11.41 8.98
N TYR A 139 5.38 -10.09 8.80
CA TYR A 139 4.61 -9.37 7.79
C TYR A 139 4.91 -9.89 6.37
N ALA A 140 6.17 -9.96 5.98
CA ALA A 140 6.56 -10.43 4.65
C ALA A 140 6.12 -11.88 4.41
N VAL A 141 6.29 -12.76 5.41
CA VAL A 141 5.79 -14.16 5.37
C VAL A 141 4.28 -14.18 5.17
N SER A 142 3.51 -13.38 5.92
CA SER A 142 2.06 -13.34 5.80
C SER A 142 1.59 -12.84 4.43
N LYS A 143 2.28 -11.85 3.83
CA LYS A 143 1.96 -11.35 2.49
C LYS A 143 2.28 -12.36 1.40
N LEU A 144 3.41 -13.06 1.50
CA LEU A 144 3.77 -14.13 0.58
C LEU A 144 2.78 -15.31 0.65
N SER A 145 2.42 -15.73 1.87
CA SER A 145 1.42 -16.78 2.08
C SER A 145 0.07 -16.39 1.46
N ALA A 146 -0.40 -15.16 1.70
CA ALA A 146 -1.63 -14.66 1.12
C ALA A 146 -1.57 -14.63 -0.44
N GLU A 147 -0.43 -14.20 -1.03
CA GLU A 147 -0.21 -14.22 -2.48
C GLU A 147 -0.35 -15.64 -3.05
N HIS A 148 0.24 -16.63 -2.38
CA HIS A 148 0.14 -18.03 -2.79
C HIS A 148 -1.29 -18.57 -2.64
N TYR A 149 -2.00 -18.27 -1.56
CA TYR A 149 -3.39 -18.70 -1.38
C TYR A 149 -4.32 -18.08 -2.43
N VAL A 150 -4.20 -16.79 -2.71
CA VAL A 150 -5.00 -16.13 -3.75
C VAL A 150 -4.81 -16.85 -5.09
N ARG A 151 -3.56 -17.06 -5.50
CA ARG A 151 -3.24 -17.70 -6.78
C ARG A 151 -3.72 -19.17 -6.84
N ALA A 152 -3.46 -19.93 -5.78
CA ALA A 152 -3.82 -21.36 -5.76
C ALA A 152 -5.35 -21.57 -5.78
N ILE A 153 -6.09 -20.80 -4.96
CA ILE A 153 -7.54 -20.97 -4.85
C ILE A 153 -8.23 -20.40 -6.10
N SER A 154 -7.80 -19.25 -6.61
CA SER A 154 -8.39 -18.65 -7.81
C SER A 154 -8.24 -19.54 -9.05
N ALA A 155 -7.08 -20.18 -9.23
CA ALA A 155 -6.86 -21.14 -10.32
C ALA A 155 -7.84 -22.33 -10.27
N GLN A 156 -8.18 -22.82 -9.07
CA GLN A 156 -9.14 -23.90 -8.89
C GLN A 156 -10.60 -23.44 -9.07
N ALA A 157 -10.89 -22.17 -8.72
CA ALA A 157 -12.24 -21.60 -8.76
C ALA A 157 -12.59 -20.98 -10.13
N GLY A 158 -11.65 -20.92 -11.08
CA GLY A 158 -11.85 -20.25 -12.37
C GLY A 158 -11.98 -18.73 -12.25
N VAL A 159 -11.38 -18.15 -11.21
CA VAL A 159 -11.32 -16.70 -10.95
C VAL A 159 -9.94 -16.19 -11.36
N GLU A 160 -9.88 -15.12 -12.15
CA GLU A 160 -8.60 -14.49 -12.48
C GLU A 160 -7.96 -13.82 -11.26
N ALA A 161 -6.67 -13.99 -11.07
CA ALA A 161 -5.92 -13.40 -9.96
C ALA A 161 -4.73 -12.59 -10.45
N VAL A 162 -4.60 -11.35 -9.93
CA VAL A 162 -3.43 -10.49 -10.14
C VAL A 162 -2.90 -10.05 -8.79
N CYS A 163 -1.62 -10.30 -8.52
CA CYS A 163 -0.96 -9.89 -7.28
C CYS A 163 0.03 -8.76 -7.57
N LEU A 164 -0.18 -7.60 -6.98
CA LEU A 164 0.68 -6.43 -7.14
C LEU A 164 1.63 -6.33 -5.94
N ARG A 165 2.93 -6.54 -6.17
CA ARG A 165 3.99 -6.32 -5.16
C ARG A 165 4.31 -4.85 -5.10
N ILE A 166 3.59 -4.13 -4.25
CA ILE A 166 3.71 -2.69 -4.10
C ILE A 166 4.93 -2.36 -3.24
N PHE A 167 5.78 -1.45 -3.72
CA PHE A 167 6.92 -0.93 -2.99
C PHE A 167 6.47 0.20 -2.06
N ASN A 168 7.33 1.11 -1.62
CA ASN A 168 7.00 2.05 -0.55
C ASN A 168 6.01 3.13 -1.02
N ALA A 169 4.72 2.80 -1.01
CA ALA A 169 3.66 3.74 -1.35
C ALA A 169 3.59 4.88 -0.33
N TYR A 170 3.41 6.11 -0.81
CA TYR A 170 3.24 7.31 0.00
C TYR A 170 2.23 8.27 -0.62
N GLY A 171 1.72 9.20 0.17
CA GLY A 171 0.80 10.23 -0.31
C GLY A 171 -0.17 10.71 0.77
N PRO A 172 -1.14 11.58 0.39
CA PRO A 172 -2.12 12.12 1.32
C PRO A 172 -3.00 10.99 1.90
N GLY A 173 -3.39 11.14 3.16
CA GLY A 173 -4.18 10.13 3.88
C GLY A 173 -3.37 8.98 4.48
N GLN A 174 -2.04 8.93 4.26
CA GLN A 174 -1.18 7.95 4.92
C GLN A 174 -0.98 8.34 6.39
N ARG A 175 -1.64 7.62 7.28
CA ARG A 175 -1.53 7.87 8.71
C ARG A 175 -0.13 7.52 9.22
N ALA A 176 0.36 8.35 10.15
CA ALA A 176 1.60 8.13 10.86
C ALA A 176 1.29 7.70 12.30
N PRO A 177 1.14 6.39 12.60
CA PRO A 177 0.98 5.92 13.97
C PRO A 177 2.22 6.29 14.79
N HIS A 178 2.03 6.57 16.08
CA HIS A 178 3.11 7.03 16.95
C HIS A 178 4.24 6.00 17.10
N SER A 179 3.92 4.71 17.04
CA SER A 179 4.88 3.62 17.29
C SER A 179 5.84 3.34 16.12
N ASN A 180 5.41 3.54 14.88
CA ASN A 180 6.23 3.29 13.69
C ASN A 180 5.65 3.99 12.46
N PRO A 181 5.82 5.31 12.35
CA PRO A 181 5.29 6.04 11.21
C PRO A 181 6.06 5.72 9.92
N PRO A 182 5.38 5.69 8.75
CA PRO A 182 6.05 5.67 7.46
C PRO A 182 7.04 6.84 7.33
N ILE A 183 8.21 6.58 6.76
CA ILE A 183 9.34 7.52 6.78
C ILE A 183 8.98 8.89 6.18
N ILE A 184 8.27 8.93 5.04
CA ILE A 184 7.87 10.18 4.39
C ILE A 184 6.90 10.97 5.28
N ALA A 185 5.85 10.33 5.82
CA ALA A 185 4.90 10.99 6.71
C ALA A 185 5.59 11.52 7.98
N ASN A 186 6.54 10.74 8.52
CA ASN A 186 7.35 11.14 9.67
C ASN A 186 8.23 12.37 9.37
N PHE A 187 8.97 12.34 8.28
CA PHE A 187 9.89 13.40 7.91
C PHE A 187 9.14 14.70 7.57
N LEU A 188 8.05 14.63 6.82
CA LEU A 188 7.20 15.78 6.53
C LEU A 188 6.64 16.40 7.81
N LYS A 189 6.10 15.57 8.72
CA LYS A 189 5.58 16.05 10.01
C LYS A 189 6.66 16.79 10.80
N HIS A 190 7.82 16.16 11.00
CA HIS A 190 8.90 16.78 11.77
C HIS A 190 9.45 18.04 11.11
N ALA A 191 9.59 18.06 9.78
CA ALA A 191 10.02 19.27 9.08
C ALA A 191 9.04 20.42 9.25
N LEU A 192 7.73 20.17 9.10
CA LEU A 192 6.70 21.21 9.18
C LEU A 192 6.49 21.72 10.62
N THR A 193 6.73 20.89 11.64
CA THR A 193 6.57 21.25 13.06
C THR A 193 7.86 21.72 13.73
N ASN A 194 8.94 21.97 12.98
CA ASN A 194 10.29 22.26 13.48
C ASN A 194 10.81 21.20 14.46
N GLY A 195 10.45 19.94 14.24
CA GLY A 195 10.93 18.79 15.01
C GLY A 195 12.27 18.27 14.50
N THR A 196 12.72 17.14 15.07
CA THR A 196 13.98 16.48 14.73
C THR A 196 13.73 15.29 13.80
N ILE A 197 14.45 15.21 12.68
CA ILE A 197 14.49 14.03 11.80
C ILE A 197 15.54 13.05 12.31
N ILE A 198 15.11 11.82 12.62
CA ILE A 198 16.03 10.76 13.04
C ILE A 198 16.38 9.92 11.82
N ILE A 199 17.67 9.86 11.48
CA ILE A 199 18.22 9.06 10.40
C ILE A 199 18.87 7.82 11.02
N HIS A 200 18.33 6.64 10.71
CA HIS A 200 18.91 5.36 11.16
C HIS A 200 20.06 4.96 10.25
N GLY A 201 21.21 4.57 10.85
CA GLY A 201 22.45 4.30 10.14
C GLY A 201 23.09 5.58 9.60
N ASP A 202 23.74 5.48 8.45
CA ASP A 202 24.41 6.60 7.76
C ASP A 202 23.51 7.31 6.73
N GLY A 203 22.28 6.82 6.53
CA GLY A 203 21.32 7.37 5.59
C GLY A 203 21.56 7.03 4.12
N THR A 204 22.52 6.15 3.81
CA THR A 204 22.81 5.71 2.44
C THR A 204 21.87 4.63 1.93
N GLN A 205 21.13 3.97 2.81
CA GLN A 205 20.14 2.97 2.43
C GLN A 205 19.07 3.57 1.49
N THR A 206 18.71 2.83 0.44
CA THR A 206 17.78 3.31 -0.59
C THR A 206 16.44 2.60 -0.54
N ARG A 207 15.41 3.32 -0.97
CA ARG A 207 14.06 2.79 -1.19
C ARG A 207 13.49 3.34 -2.50
N ASP A 208 12.57 2.58 -3.05
CA ASP A 208 11.70 3.02 -4.14
C ASP A 208 10.41 3.57 -3.55
N TYR A 209 10.21 4.88 -3.65
CA TYR A 209 9.01 5.55 -3.18
C TYR A 209 8.06 5.81 -4.34
N VAL A 210 6.86 5.23 -4.28
CA VAL A 210 5.83 5.37 -5.32
C VAL A 210 4.65 6.18 -4.80
N TYR A 211 4.23 7.19 -5.56
CA TYR A 211 3.10 8.04 -5.17
C TYR A 211 1.77 7.28 -5.28
N VAL A 212 0.85 7.58 -4.37
CA VAL A 212 -0.43 6.88 -4.25
C VAL A 212 -1.23 6.85 -5.54
N ASP A 213 -1.29 7.95 -6.30
CA ASP A 213 -2.05 8.01 -7.55
C ASP A 213 -1.51 7.02 -8.60
N ASP A 214 -0.20 6.79 -8.65
CA ASP A 214 0.41 5.80 -9.55
C ASP A 214 0.06 4.36 -9.11
N VAL A 215 0.08 4.10 -7.81
CA VAL A 215 -0.38 2.79 -7.27
C VAL A 215 -1.85 2.55 -7.60
N ILE A 216 -2.70 3.57 -7.44
CA ILE A 216 -4.13 3.46 -7.75
C ILE A 216 -4.34 3.23 -9.25
N ASN A 217 -3.58 3.90 -10.11
CA ASN A 217 -3.63 3.64 -11.55
C ASN A 217 -3.28 2.18 -11.88
N ALA A 218 -2.24 1.62 -11.26
CA ALA A 218 -1.87 0.22 -11.43
C ALA A 218 -2.99 -0.74 -10.97
N LEU A 219 -3.59 -0.50 -9.80
CA LEU A 219 -4.72 -1.30 -9.29
C LEU A 219 -5.90 -1.26 -10.26
N VAL A 220 -6.35 -0.07 -10.66
CA VAL A 220 -7.49 0.11 -11.56
C VAL A 220 -7.23 -0.58 -12.90
N THR A 221 -6.08 -0.36 -13.52
CA THR A 221 -5.73 -0.98 -14.81
C THR A 221 -5.68 -2.51 -14.71
N SER A 222 -5.14 -3.05 -13.60
CA SER A 222 -5.09 -4.50 -13.36
C SER A 222 -6.48 -5.15 -13.29
N SER A 223 -7.53 -4.38 -12.93
CA SER A 223 -8.89 -4.93 -12.86
C SER A 223 -9.52 -5.25 -14.22
N THR A 224 -8.99 -4.67 -15.30
CA THR A 224 -9.55 -4.80 -16.66
C THR A 224 -8.53 -5.27 -17.71
N ALA A 225 -7.23 -5.26 -17.39
CA ALA A 225 -6.18 -5.70 -18.32
C ALA A 225 -6.37 -7.16 -18.74
N THR A 226 -6.02 -7.48 -19.97
CA THR A 226 -6.04 -8.86 -20.50
C THR A 226 -4.67 -9.53 -20.35
N GLY A 227 -4.64 -10.86 -20.22
CA GLY A 227 -3.40 -11.61 -20.12
C GLY A 227 -2.63 -11.42 -18.82
N VAL A 228 -3.33 -11.02 -17.75
CA VAL A 228 -2.75 -10.78 -16.42
C VAL A 228 -3.15 -11.84 -15.39
N ASP A 229 -3.94 -12.84 -15.79
CA ASP A 229 -4.32 -13.91 -14.89
C ASP A 229 -3.08 -14.64 -14.34
N GLN A 230 -3.11 -14.95 -13.04
CA GLN A 230 -2.02 -15.57 -12.28
C GLN A 230 -0.71 -14.78 -12.27
N GLN A 231 -0.73 -13.50 -12.70
CA GLN A 231 0.48 -12.70 -12.73
C GLN A 231 0.78 -12.09 -11.37
N VAL A 232 2.09 -12.04 -11.10
CA VAL A 232 2.68 -11.23 -10.03
C VAL A 232 3.40 -10.08 -10.71
N ILE A 233 3.17 -8.84 -10.27
CA ILE A 233 3.67 -7.64 -10.93
C ILE A 233 4.19 -6.65 -9.88
N ASN A 234 5.41 -6.17 -10.05
CA ASN A 234 6.00 -5.15 -9.20
C ASN A 234 5.42 -3.76 -9.52
N ILE A 235 5.06 -3.01 -8.48
CA ILE A 235 4.59 -1.62 -8.58
C ILE A 235 5.47 -0.73 -7.73
N GLY A 236 6.22 0.13 -8.37
CA GLY A 236 7.15 1.11 -7.81
C GLY A 236 7.37 2.27 -8.75
N SER A 237 8.23 3.21 -8.39
CA SER A 237 8.67 4.29 -9.28
C SER A 237 9.78 3.84 -10.23
N GLY A 238 10.47 2.74 -9.91
CA GLY A 238 11.68 2.30 -10.60
C GLY A 238 12.91 3.16 -10.30
N VAL A 239 12.82 4.03 -9.29
CA VAL A 239 13.91 4.95 -8.91
C VAL A 239 14.33 4.70 -7.46
N GLU A 240 15.63 4.47 -7.27
CA GLU A 240 16.22 4.39 -5.93
C GLU A 240 16.42 5.80 -5.36
N THR A 241 15.97 6.00 -4.14
CA THR A 241 16.21 7.25 -3.39
C THR A 241 16.78 6.92 -2.04
N SER A 242 17.95 7.50 -1.69
CA SER A 242 18.55 7.34 -0.37
C SER A 242 17.78 8.15 0.69
N VAL A 243 17.93 7.76 1.96
CA VAL A 243 17.34 8.51 3.07
C VAL A 243 17.88 9.94 3.13
N LEU A 244 19.17 10.14 2.85
CA LEU A 244 19.79 11.47 2.77
C LEU A 244 19.17 12.31 1.65
N GLU A 245 18.94 11.72 0.47
CA GLU A 245 18.26 12.41 -0.63
C GLU A 245 16.81 12.74 -0.27
N LEU A 246 16.09 11.84 0.39
CA LEU A 246 14.74 12.11 0.88
C LEU A 246 14.72 13.30 1.85
N VAL A 247 15.68 13.38 2.79
CA VAL A 247 15.80 14.53 3.71
C VAL A 247 16.03 15.83 2.96
N ARG A 248 16.94 15.81 1.95
CA ARG A 248 17.19 16.97 1.09
C ARG A 248 15.90 17.44 0.38
N LEU A 249 15.15 16.52 -0.20
CA LEU A 249 13.89 16.82 -0.88
C LEU A 249 12.83 17.36 0.10
N VAL A 250 12.70 16.77 1.30
CA VAL A 250 11.79 17.26 2.34
C VAL A 250 12.13 18.71 2.73
N ARG A 251 13.41 19.04 2.92
CA ARG A 251 13.85 20.43 3.16
C ARG A 251 13.45 21.36 2.01
N GLN A 252 13.67 20.92 0.78
CA GLN A 252 13.38 21.70 -0.42
C GLN A 252 11.87 21.99 -0.55
N VAL A 253 11.00 20.99 -0.36
CA VAL A 253 9.55 21.16 -0.53
C VAL A 253 8.88 21.88 0.63
N THR A 254 9.41 21.76 1.84
CA THR A 254 8.87 22.45 3.03
C THR A 254 9.46 23.84 3.25
N GLY A 255 10.62 24.15 2.64
CA GLY A 255 11.39 25.37 2.94
C GLY A 255 11.94 25.42 4.38
N LYS A 256 11.89 24.31 5.11
CA LYS A 256 12.31 24.18 6.51
C LYS A 256 13.67 23.50 6.61
N LYS A 257 14.37 23.74 7.73
CA LYS A 257 15.65 23.09 8.06
C LYS A 257 15.51 22.37 9.40
N PRO A 258 14.83 21.22 9.45
CA PRO A 258 14.72 20.45 10.69
C PRO A 258 16.11 20.04 11.18
N GLU A 259 16.25 19.85 12.49
CA GLU A 259 17.44 19.23 13.07
C GLU A 259 17.53 17.77 12.58
N GLU A 260 18.75 17.31 12.31
CA GLU A 260 19.02 15.93 11.90
C GLU A 260 19.88 15.23 12.94
N VAL A 261 19.42 14.07 13.38
CA VAL A 261 20.14 13.23 14.34
C VAL A 261 20.35 11.85 13.72
N PHE A 262 21.60 11.41 13.70
CA PHE A 262 21.97 10.09 13.23
C PHE A 262 21.91 9.09 14.39
N ASN A 263 21.08 8.05 14.24
CA ASN A 263 21.05 6.92 15.14
C ASN A 263 21.93 5.80 14.55
N PRO A 264 23.05 5.43 15.19
CA PRO A 264 23.98 4.43 14.65
C PRO A 264 23.39 3.03 14.55
N LEU A 265 22.26 2.76 15.24
CA LEU A 265 21.54 1.51 15.09
C LEU A 265 20.88 1.50 13.71
N LYS A 266 21.34 0.63 12.83
CA LYS A 266 20.69 0.41 11.53
C LYS A 266 19.26 -0.11 11.77
N SER A 267 18.29 0.47 11.08
CA SER A 267 17.00 -0.17 10.93
C SER A 267 17.19 -1.48 10.15
N GLY A 268 16.60 -2.58 10.62
CA GLY A 268 16.67 -3.85 9.90
C GLY A 268 16.11 -3.74 8.48
N GLY A 269 16.47 -4.68 7.61
CA GLY A 269 15.98 -4.78 6.23
C GLY A 269 17.10 -4.62 5.18
N SER A 270 16.70 -4.60 3.90
CA SER A 270 17.62 -4.47 2.76
C SER A 270 18.30 -3.11 2.74
N ASP A 271 19.59 -3.07 2.38
CA ASP A 271 20.31 -1.81 2.19
C ASP A 271 19.81 -1.08 0.92
N ARG A 272 19.42 -1.83 -0.12
CA ARG A 272 18.89 -1.30 -1.37
C ARG A 272 17.58 -1.99 -1.72
N MET A 273 16.58 -1.22 -2.18
CA MET A 273 15.29 -1.77 -2.61
C MET A 273 14.69 -0.88 -3.70
N CYS A 274 14.61 -1.42 -4.93
CA CYS A 274 14.02 -0.76 -6.09
C CYS A 274 13.20 -1.76 -6.92
N ALA A 275 12.05 -1.36 -7.41
CA ALA A 275 11.19 -2.18 -8.25
C ALA A 275 11.70 -2.23 -9.69
N GLY A 276 11.85 -3.42 -10.26
CA GLY A 276 11.88 -3.59 -11.70
C GLY A 276 10.45 -3.51 -12.23
N ILE A 277 10.13 -2.47 -12.98
CA ILE A 277 8.75 -2.18 -13.44
C ILE A 277 8.47 -2.55 -14.89
N ALA A 278 9.42 -3.18 -15.60
CA ALA A 278 9.26 -3.53 -17.02
C ALA A 278 8.03 -4.43 -17.27
N LYS A 279 7.77 -5.39 -16.39
CA LYS A 279 6.59 -6.25 -16.47
C LYS A 279 5.28 -5.48 -16.28
N ALA A 280 5.25 -4.50 -15.37
CA ALA A 280 4.10 -3.64 -15.18
C ALA A 280 3.83 -2.78 -16.43
N GLN A 281 4.89 -2.25 -17.06
CA GLN A 281 4.78 -1.51 -18.32
C GLN A 281 4.19 -2.39 -19.43
N GLU A 282 4.71 -3.61 -19.60
CA GLU A 282 4.25 -4.54 -20.63
C GLU A 282 2.80 -5.02 -20.39
N LYS A 283 2.47 -5.45 -19.17
CA LYS A 283 1.22 -6.17 -18.87
C LYS A 283 0.03 -5.26 -18.59
N ILE A 284 0.26 -4.11 -17.99
CA ILE A 284 -0.82 -3.19 -17.57
C ILE A 284 -0.59 -1.74 -18.01
N ASN A 285 0.33 -1.48 -18.95
CA ASN A 285 0.69 -0.15 -19.44
C ASN A 285 1.02 0.83 -18.28
N TYR A 286 1.63 0.32 -17.21
CA TYR A 286 1.96 1.11 -16.04
C TYR A 286 3.13 2.05 -16.30
N ILE A 287 2.92 3.34 -16.06
CA ILE A 287 3.96 4.37 -16.10
C ILE A 287 3.82 5.19 -14.83
N PRO A 288 4.81 5.20 -13.92
CA PRO A 288 4.80 6.11 -12.79
C PRO A 288 4.97 7.55 -13.28
N LEU A 289 3.97 8.39 -13.00
CA LEU A 289 3.90 9.76 -13.55
C LEU A 289 4.33 10.82 -12.55
N VAL A 290 4.40 10.48 -11.25
CA VAL A 290 4.63 11.45 -10.18
C VAL A 290 6.04 11.30 -9.60
N PRO A 291 7.01 12.17 -10.00
CA PRO A 291 8.33 12.20 -9.36
C PRO A 291 8.24 12.47 -7.86
N LEU A 292 9.21 11.98 -7.08
CA LEU A 292 9.18 12.05 -5.61
C LEU A 292 9.01 13.49 -5.10
N GLU A 293 9.74 14.46 -5.63
CA GLU A 293 9.59 15.87 -5.23
C GLU A 293 8.16 16.38 -5.43
N THR A 294 7.59 16.12 -6.61
CA THR A 294 6.19 16.49 -6.92
C THR A 294 5.21 15.80 -5.98
N GLY A 295 5.39 14.51 -5.71
CA GLY A 295 4.54 13.74 -4.80
C GLY A 295 4.61 14.24 -3.37
N LEU A 296 5.79 14.67 -2.90
CA LEU A 296 5.92 15.30 -1.58
C LEU A 296 5.13 16.62 -1.50
N ARG A 297 5.22 17.50 -2.52
CA ARG A 297 4.42 18.73 -2.59
C ARG A 297 2.93 18.43 -2.58
N LEU A 298 2.47 17.50 -3.44
CA LEU A 298 1.07 17.09 -3.50
C LEU A 298 0.59 16.47 -2.17
N THR A 299 1.46 15.75 -1.47
CA THR A 299 1.13 15.20 -0.14
C THR A 299 0.86 16.31 0.85
N ILE A 300 1.70 17.32 0.91
CA ILE A 300 1.53 18.48 1.79
C ILE A 300 0.25 19.26 1.43
N GLU A 301 0.02 19.50 0.16
CA GLU A 301 -1.11 20.28 -0.34
C GLU A 301 -2.47 19.60 -0.13
N ARG A 302 -2.52 18.27 -0.30
CA ARG A 302 -3.79 17.52 -0.32
C ARG A 302 -4.16 16.90 1.02
N ASP A 303 -3.18 16.69 1.92
CA ASP A 303 -3.44 16.07 3.21
C ASP A 303 -3.85 17.11 4.26
N PRO A 304 -5.06 17.01 4.84
CA PRO A 304 -5.53 17.96 5.86
C PRO A 304 -4.64 18.03 7.11
N GLN A 305 -3.89 16.97 7.43
CA GLN A 305 -3.01 16.97 8.59
C GLN A 305 -1.87 17.97 8.45
N TYR A 306 -1.39 18.26 7.22
CA TYR A 306 -0.29 19.20 6.97
C TYR A 306 -0.77 20.62 6.71
N LYS A 307 -2.01 20.83 6.23
CA LYS A 307 -2.58 22.18 6.01
C LYS A 307 -2.59 23.01 7.27
N LYS A 308 -2.95 22.42 8.41
CA LYS A 308 -2.99 23.11 9.72
C LYS A 308 -1.61 23.59 10.20
N GLU A 309 -0.53 23.01 9.71
CA GLU A 309 0.83 23.36 10.10
C GLU A 309 1.43 24.47 9.21
N ILE A 310 0.83 24.71 8.03
CA ILE A 310 1.26 25.73 7.06
C ILE A 310 0.52 27.05 7.28
N GLU A 311 -0.74 27.00 7.71
CA GLU A 311 -1.49 28.20 8.05
C GLU A 311 -0.85 28.88 9.27
N PRO A 312 -0.49 30.21 9.18
CA PRO A 312 0.05 30.91 10.32
C PRO A 312 -0.96 30.82 11.47
N LYS A 313 -0.52 30.33 12.62
CA LYS A 313 -1.31 30.43 13.86
C LYS A 313 -1.63 31.90 14.05
N VAL A 314 -2.82 32.35 13.67
CA VAL A 314 -3.35 33.65 14.06
C VAL A 314 -3.46 33.56 15.58
N LEU A 315 -2.53 34.19 16.26
CA LEU A 315 -2.55 34.35 17.72
C LEU A 315 -3.87 35.03 18.08
N ALA A 316 -4.75 34.29 18.74
CA ALA A 316 -5.93 34.83 19.38
C ALA A 316 -5.53 35.53 20.67
#